data_01a616cc9663966ae5a47a948da32b41
#
_entry.id   01a616cc9663966ae5a47a948da32b41
#
_cell.length_a   1.000
_cell.length_b   1.000
_cell.length_c   1.000
_cell.angle_alpha   90.00
_cell.angle_beta   90.00
_cell.angle_gamma   90.00
#
_symmetry.space_group_name_H-M   'P 1'
#
loop_
_entity.id
_entity.type
_entity.pdbx_description
1 polymer ?
#
loop_
_entity_poly.entity_id
_entity_poly.type
_entity_poly.pdbx_seq_one_letter_code
_entity_poly.pdbx_strand_id
1 'polypeptide(L)'
;MRAVVAVLLFVTAAHAALWGIFQDKQPAPDFRGILPSVSYAPFEGTAHPDVDNIPQVEKIRADLKKLSTMTRAIRLYSSTGGVELVPPIAAEFGLKVTVGAWIDKNSDRNEREIDAAITLAKRNSNVNGVVVGNETIYRGEQKVEDLIDLIKRVKK
;
A
#
# COMPACT_ATOMS: atom_id res chain seq x y z
N MET A 1 -4.45 51.81 6.68
CA MET A 1 -5.33 50.67 6.35
C MET A 1 -5.61 50.53 4.85
N ARG A 2 -6.16 51.56 4.15
CA ARG A 2 -6.50 51.46 2.73
C ARG A 2 -5.32 51.07 1.81
N ALA A 3 -4.13 51.63 2.03
CA ALA A 3 -2.94 51.32 1.25
C ALA A 3 -2.47 49.87 1.45
N VAL A 4 -2.51 49.33 2.66
CA VAL A 4 -2.15 47.94 2.96
C VAL A 4 -3.09 46.97 2.27
N VAL A 5 -4.39 47.24 2.29
CA VAL A 5 -5.40 46.41 1.61
C VAL A 5 -5.16 46.45 0.10
N ALA A 6 -4.87 47.60 -0.51
CA ALA A 6 -4.58 47.69 -1.93
C ALA A 6 -3.33 46.92 -2.33
N VAL A 7 -2.27 46.97 -1.54
CA VAL A 7 -1.05 46.18 -1.78
C VAL A 7 -1.32 44.68 -1.68
N LEU A 8 -2.06 44.23 -0.66
CA LEU A 8 -2.41 42.84 -0.50
C LEU A 8 -3.24 42.31 -1.70
N LEU A 9 -4.24 43.07 -2.13
CA LEU A 9 -5.06 42.73 -3.29
C LEU A 9 -4.22 42.64 -4.56
N PHE A 10 -3.31 43.60 -4.78
CA PHE A 10 -2.42 43.60 -5.94
C PHE A 10 -1.49 42.38 -5.94
N VAL A 11 -0.83 42.09 -4.81
CA VAL A 11 0.08 40.95 -4.68
C VAL A 11 -0.68 39.62 -4.91
N THR A 12 -1.88 39.49 -4.31
CA THR A 12 -2.69 38.29 -4.49
C THR A 12 -3.12 38.11 -5.95
N ALA A 13 -3.58 39.18 -6.61
CA ALA A 13 -3.98 39.15 -8.00
C ALA A 13 -2.81 38.83 -8.94
N ALA A 14 -1.64 39.46 -8.70
CA ALA A 14 -0.42 39.17 -9.47
C ALA A 14 0.03 37.70 -9.30
N HIS A 15 0.02 37.18 -8.09
CA HIS A 15 0.34 35.76 -7.85
C HIS A 15 -0.64 34.82 -8.54
N ALA A 16 -1.93 35.07 -8.44
CA ALA A 16 -2.95 34.25 -9.10
C ALA A 16 -2.81 34.29 -10.62
N ALA A 17 -2.52 35.47 -11.19
CA ALA A 17 -2.29 35.62 -12.63
C ALA A 17 -1.02 34.87 -13.09
N LEU A 18 0.10 35.02 -12.37
CA LEU A 18 1.34 34.30 -12.67
C LEU A 18 1.13 32.79 -12.57
N TRP A 19 0.49 32.32 -11.49
CA TRP A 19 0.15 30.91 -11.34
C TRP A 19 -0.68 30.39 -12.53
N GLY A 20 -1.72 31.13 -12.92
CA GLY A 20 -2.58 30.73 -14.04
C GLY A 20 -1.86 30.69 -15.40
N ILE A 21 -0.88 31.60 -15.61
CA ILE A 21 -0.09 31.67 -16.85
C ILE A 21 0.97 30.56 -16.92
N PHE A 22 1.65 30.31 -15.79
CA PHE A 22 2.75 29.31 -15.75
C PHE A 22 2.29 27.90 -15.44
N GLN A 23 1.01 27.68 -15.13
CA GLN A 23 0.49 26.35 -14.91
C GLN A 23 0.35 25.62 -16.27
N ASP A 24 1.27 24.72 -16.54
CA ASP A 24 1.18 23.83 -17.72
C ASP A 24 0.06 22.80 -17.47
N LYS A 25 -1.07 22.99 -18.17
CA LYS A 25 -2.24 22.11 -18.09
C LYS A 25 -2.12 20.93 -19.06
N GLN A 26 -0.95 20.34 -19.19
CA GLN A 26 -0.85 19.13 -20.00
C GLN A 26 -1.57 17.98 -19.27
N PRO A 27 -2.61 17.40 -19.87
CA PRO A 27 -3.23 16.20 -19.30
C PRO A 27 -2.19 15.09 -19.28
N ALA A 28 -2.07 14.40 -18.15
CA ALA A 28 -1.24 13.20 -18.10
C ALA A 28 -1.72 12.21 -19.16
N PRO A 29 -0.81 11.57 -19.91
CA PRO A 29 -1.21 10.58 -20.91
C PRO A 29 -1.92 9.41 -20.21
N ASP A 30 -3.03 8.96 -20.79
CA ASP A 30 -3.74 7.79 -20.31
C ASP A 30 -2.83 6.56 -20.39
N PHE A 31 -2.77 5.81 -19.31
CA PHE A 31 -2.09 4.52 -19.32
C PHE A 31 -2.90 3.52 -20.15
N ARG A 32 -2.28 2.99 -21.20
CA ARG A 32 -2.86 1.95 -22.05
C ARG A 32 -2.12 0.65 -21.85
N GLY A 33 -2.74 -0.32 -21.19
CA GLY A 33 -2.13 -1.62 -20.98
C GLY A 33 -2.48 -2.24 -19.63
N ILE A 34 -1.73 -3.28 -19.27
CA ILE A 34 -1.85 -3.98 -17.99
C ILE A 34 -0.82 -3.40 -17.03
N LEU A 35 -1.26 -2.94 -15.86
CA LEU A 35 -0.38 -2.42 -14.81
C LEU A 35 0.57 -3.52 -14.32
N PRO A 36 1.84 -3.21 -14.07
CA PRO A 36 2.77 -4.20 -13.50
C PRO A 36 2.32 -4.69 -12.12
N SER A 37 1.85 -3.78 -11.25
CA SER A 37 1.35 -4.10 -9.92
C SER A 37 0.46 -2.97 -9.39
N VAL A 38 -0.47 -3.32 -8.50
CA VAL A 38 -1.29 -2.37 -7.75
C VAL A 38 -1.32 -2.76 -6.27
N SER A 39 -1.52 -1.80 -5.38
CA SER A 39 -1.78 -2.07 -3.97
C SER A 39 -3.21 -2.57 -3.79
N TYR A 40 -3.38 -3.58 -2.94
CA TYR A 40 -4.68 -4.16 -2.61
C TYR A 40 -4.81 -4.38 -1.11
N ALA A 41 -5.98 -4.06 -0.58
CA ALA A 41 -6.41 -4.37 0.77
C ALA A 41 -7.86 -4.85 0.73
N PRO A 42 -8.19 -6.02 1.33
CA PRO A 42 -9.52 -6.63 1.22
C PRO A 42 -10.57 -6.01 2.17
N PHE A 43 -10.36 -4.77 2.61
CA PHE A 43 -11.22 -4.09 3.57
C PHE A 43 -12.12 -3.06 2.90
N GLU A 44 -13.36 -2.91 3.38
CA GLU A 44 -14.34 -1.93 2.90
C GLU A 44 -15.03 -1.21 4.06
N GLY A 45 -15.45 0.03 3.81
CA GLY A 45 -16.19 0.84 4.78
C GLY A 45 -15.40 1.09 6.06
N THR A 46 -15.94 0.62 7.18
CA THR A 46 -15.30 0.70 8.51
C THR A 46 -14.44 -0.53 8.83
N ALA A 47 -14.32 -1.49 7.92
CA ALA A 47 -13.49 -2.67 8.13
C ALA A 47 -12.01 -2.27 8.14
N HIS A 48 -11.29 -2.72 9.17
CA HIS A 48 -9.89 -2.41 9.38
C HIS A 48 -9.18 -3.65 9.92
N PRO A 49 -7.90 -3.91 9.59
CA PRO A 49 -7.18 -5.09 10.09
C PRO A 49 -7.09 -5.20 11.61
N ASP A 50 -7.29 -4.10 12.34
CA ASP A 50 -7.30 -4.07 13.80
C ASP A 50 -8.71 -4.30 14.43
N VAL A 51 -9.73 -4.51 13.62
CA VAL A 51 -11.10 -4.80 14.04
C VAL A 51 -11.43 -6.23 13.62
N ASP A 52 -12.12 -7.00 14.48
CA ASP A 52 -12.49 -8.42 14.25
C ASP A 52 -13.45 -8.65 13.07
N ASN A 53 -13.17 -7.99 11.95
CA ASN A 53 -13.95 -8.13 10.72
C ASN A 53 -13.06 -8.72 9.62
N ILE A 54 -12.90 -10.04 9.65
CA ILE A 54 -12.14 -10.79 8.66
C ILE A 54 -12.83 -10.65 7.29
N PRO A 55 -12.09 -10.26 6.25
CA PRO A 55 -12.63 -10.14 4.90
C PRO A 55 -13.23 -11.47 4.41
N GLN A 56 -14.36 -11.39 3.74
CA GLN A 56 -15.02 -12.58 3.18
C GLN A 56 -14.27 -13.09 1.95
N VAL A 57 -14.09 -14.40 1.87
CA VAL A 57 -13.38 -15.08 0.77
C VAL A 57 -14.00 -14.76 -0.59
N GLU A 58 -15.34 -14.76 -0.67
CA GLU A 58 -16.09 -14.47 -1.90
C GLU A 58 -15.82 -13.05 -2.39
N LYS A 59 -15.72 -12.09 -1.47
CA LYS A 59 -15.38 -10.72 -1.82
C LYS A 59 -13.94 -10.62 -2.34
N ILE A 60 -12.98 -11.20 -1.63
CA ILE A 60 -11.58 -11.26 -2.09
C ILE A 60 -11.53 -11.83 -3.51
N ARG A 61 -12.22 -12.95 -3.74
CA ARG A 61 -12.26 -13.62 -5.07
C ARG A 61 -12.85 -12.72 -6.15
N ALA A 62 -13.93 -12.00 -5.86
CA ALA A 62 -14.56 -11.07 -6.81
C ALA A 62 -13.63 -9.91 -7.16
N ASP A 63 -12.97 -9.32 -6.16
CA ASP A 63 -12.01 -8.24 -6.34
C ASP A 63 -10.81 -8.69 -7.18
N LEU A 64 -10.20 -9.83 -6.84
CA LEU A 64 -9.03 -10.35 -7.52
C LEU A 64 -9.34 -10.77 -8.96
N LYS A 65 -10.52 -11.32 -9.22
CA LYS A 65 -11.00 -11.60 -10.57
C LYS A 65 -11.06 -10.30 -11.41
N LYS A 66 -11.57 -9.20 -10.84
CA LYS A 66 -11.60 -7.90 -11.51
C LYS A 66 -10.20 -7.34 -11.70
N LEU A 67 -9.35 -7.39 -10.67
CA LEU A 67 -7.97 -6.88 -10.74
C LEU A 67 -7.13 -7.63 -11.77
N SER A 68 -7.33 -8.93 -11.96
CA SER A 68 -6.56 -9.73 -12.93
C SER A 68 -6.74 -9.29 -14.38
N THR A 69 -7.79 -8.53 -14.68
CA THR A 69 -7.98 -7.92 -16.01
C THR A 69 -7.18 -6.65 -16.21
N MET A 70 -6.65 -6.04 -15.13
CA MET A 70 -6.01 -4.73 -15.14
C MET A 70 -4.55 -4.76 -14.67
N THR A 71 -4.14 -5.78 -13.92
CA THR A 71 -2.78 -5.87 -13.37
C THR A 71 -2.25 -7.29 -13.40
N ARG A 72 -0.92 -7.43 -13.34
CA ARG A 72 -0.22 -8.74 -13.26
C ARG A 72 0.12 -9.14 -11.83
N ALA A 73 0.16 -8.17 -10.92
CA ALA A 73 0.54 -8.40 -9.53
C ALA A 73 -0.19 -7.47 -8.57
N ILE A 74 -0.24 -7.88 -7.32
CA ILE A 74 -0.75 -7.06 -6.22
C ILE A 74 0.27 -6.96 -5.10
N ARG A 75 0.25 -5.85 -4.35
CA ARG A 75 1.01 -5.63 -3.14
C ARG A 75 0.07 -5.55 -1.94
N LEU A 76 0.38 -6.31 -0.90
CA LEU A 76 -0.27 -6.28 0.41
C LEU A 76 0.62 -5.52 1.41
N TYR A 77 0.01 -4.96 2.46
CA TYR A 77 0.72 -4.21 3.50
C TYR A 77 0.84 -4.96 4.81
N SER A 78 0.11 -6.07 4.96
CA SER A 78 0.10 -6.94 6.13
C SER A 78 0.05 -8.40 5.67
N SER A 79 0.33 -9.32 6.58
CA SER A 79 0.24 -10.77 6.38
C SER A 79 -0.71 -11.45 7.38
N THR A 80 -1.44 -10.66 8.17
CA THR A 80 -2.40 -11.12 9.20
C THR A 80 -3.75 -10.44 9.05
N GLY A 81 -4.73 -10.75 9.93
CA GLY A 81 -6.03 -10.07 9.96
C GLY A 81 -6.93 -10.37 8.76
N GLY A 82 -6.82 -11.56 8.16
CA GLY A 82 -7.58 -11.98 6.99
C GLY A 82 -6.88 -11.70 5.65
N VAL A 83 -5.78 -10.91 5.65
CA VAL A 83 -4.98 -10.65 4.45
C VAL A 83 -4.25 -11.90 3.97
N GLU A 84 -3.97 -12.85 4.89
CA GLU A 84 -3.37 -14.15 4.59
C GLU A 84 -4.22 -15.03 3.65
N LEU A 85 -5.49 -14.72 3.49
CA LEU A 85 -6.39 -15.40 2.54
C LEU A 85 -6.12 -14.98 1.08
N VAL A 86 -5.47 -13.84 0.87
CA VAL A 86 -5.31 -13.23 -0.47
C VAL A 86 -4.37 -14.02 -1.38
N PRO A 87 -3.15 -14.45 -0.97
CA PRO A 87 -2.22 -15.11 -1.88
C PRO A 87 -2.77 -16.39 -2.54
N PRO A 88 -3.40 -17.34 -1.80
CA PRO A 88 -3.95 -18.53 -2.45
C PRO A 88 -5.09 -18.21 -3.43
N ILE A 89 -5.95 -17.23 -3.12
CA ILE A 89 -7.03 -16.82 -4.02
C ILE A 89 -6.47 -16.07 -5.25
N ALA A 90 -5.43 -15.26 -5.08
CA ALA A 90 -4.75 -14.57 -6.18
C ALA A 90 -4.13 -15.54 -7.20
N ALA A 91 -3.68 -16.72 -6.73
CA ALA A 91 -3.18 -17.78 -7.61
C ALA A 91 -4.25 -18.32 -8.57
N GLU A 92 -5.53 -18.36 -8.17
CA GLU A 92 -6.65 -18.78 -9.03
C GLU A 92 -6.74 -17.93 -10.31
N PHE A 93 -6.27 -16.68 -10.25
CA PHE A 93 -6.32 -15.70 -11.36
C PHE A 93 -4.95 -15.39 -11.96
N GLY A 94 -3.92 -16.16 -11.62
CA GLY A 94 -2.56 -15.97 -12.14
C GLY A 94 -1.85 -14.70 -11.64
N LEU A 95 -2.36 -14.04 -10.59
CA LEU A 95 -1.75 -12.86 -10.02
C LEU A 95 -0.54 -13.21 -9.15
N LYS A 96 0.56 -12.49 -9.35
CA LYS A 96 1.69 -12.47 -8.41
C LYS A 96 1.36 -11.59 -7.20
N VAL A 97 1.94 -11.95 -6.05
CA VAL A 97 1.70 -11.24 -4.80
C VAL A 97 3.02 -10.85 -4.15
N THR A 98 3.17 -9.58 -3.84
CA THR A 98 4.18 -9.11 -2.88
C THR A 98 3.49 -8.96 -1.53
N VAL A 99 3.82 -9.82 -0.57
CA VAL A 99 3.25 -9.74 0.77
C VAL A 99 3.95 -8.68 1.60
N GLY A 100 3.21 -8.04 2.51
CA GLY A 100 3.76 -7.09 3.48
C GLY A 100 3.79 -7.69 4.88
N ALA A 101 4.79 -7.35 5.67
CA ALA A 101 4.76 -7.50 7.11
C ALA A 101 4.62 -6.10 7.73
N TRP A 102 3.50 -5.84 8.39
CA TRP A 102 3.29 -4.55 9.06
C TRP A 102 4.14 -4.48 10.32
N ILE A 103 5.03 -3.49 10.39
CA ILE A 103 5.96 -3.31 11.51
C ILE A 103 5.67 -1.99 12.22
N ASP A 104 5.41 -2.07 13.52
CA ASP A 104 5.15 -0.93 14.40
C ASP A 104 5.90 -1.09 15.75
N LYS A 105 5.49 -0.36 16.79
CA LYS A 105 6.09 -0.43 18.14
C LYS A 105 5.72 -1.69 18.90
N ASN A 106 4.69 -2.44 18.46
CA ASN A 106 4.22 -3.65 19.14
C ASN A 106 5.03 -4.86 18.65
N SER A 107 5.97 -5.31 19.49
CA SER A 107 6.85 -6.45 19.18
C SER A 107 6.08 -7.74 18.89
N ASP A 108 5.02 -8.01 19.65
CA ASP A 108 4.24 -9.25 19.48
C ASP A 108 3.48 -9.25 18.15
N ARG A 109 3.00 -8.08 17.71
CA ARG A 109 2.42 -7.91 16.38
C ARG A 109 3.48 -8.13 15.32
N ASN A 110 4.65 -7.52 15.46
CA ASN A 110 5.75 -7.65 14.52
C ASN A 110 6.17 -9.11 14.32
N GLU A 111 6.26 -9.89 15.42
CA GLU A 111 6.58 -11.32 15.34
C GLU A 111 5.51 -12.09 14.55
N ARG A 112 4.23 -11.88 14.83
CA ARG A 112 3.14 -12.53 14.08
C ARG A 112 3.15 -12.16 12.59
N GLU A 113 3.39 -10.90 12.26
CA GLU A 113 3.47 -10.42 10.88
C GLU A 113 4.65 -11.05 10.13
N ILE A 114 5.83 -11.13 10.74
CA ILE A 114 7.03 -11.74 10.16
C ILE A 114 6.79 -13.25 9.92
N ASP A 115 6.30 -13.96 10.92
CA ASP A 115 6.07 -15.40 10.81
C ASP A 115 4.99 -15.73 9.77
N ALA A 116 3.93 -14.93 9.72
CA ALA A 116 2.89 -15.04 8.70
C ALA A 116 3.45 -14.77 7.29
N ALA A 117 4.22 -13.69 7.11
CA ALA A 117 4.83 -13.34 5.83
C ALA A 117 5.77 -14.45 5.31
N ILE A 118 6.62 -15.01 6.19
CA ILE A 118 7.50 -16.13 5.86
C ILE A 118 6.68 -17.36 5.46
N THR A 119 5.62 -17.67 6.22
CA THR A 119 4.73 -18.80 5.95
C THR A 119 4.04 -18.65 4.59
N LEU A 120 3.52 -17.46 4.29
CA LEU A 120 2.87 -17.17 3.01
C LEU A 120 3.85 -17.30 1.84
N ALA A 121 5.06 -16.77 1.98
CA ALA A 121 6.09 -16.87 0.95
C ALA A 121 6.50 -18.33 0.68
N LYS A 122 6.59 -19.17 1.72
CA LYS A 122 6.93 -20.60 1.57
C LYS A 122 5.80 -21.44 0.99
N ARG A 123 4.55 -21.11 1.28
CA ARG A 123 3.38 -21.94 0.89
C ARG A 123 2.78 -21.57 -0.45
N ASN A 124 3.00 -20.35 -0.94
CA ASN A 124 2.34 -19.84 -2.13
C ASN A 124 3.38 -19.47 -3.21
N SER A 125 3.47 -20.27 -4.26
CA SER A 125 4.43 -20.10 -5.36
C SER A 125 4.21 -18.80 -6.19
N ASN A 126 3.05 -18.18 -6.06
CA ASN A 126 2.74 -16.89 -6.66
C ASN A 126 3.22 -15.70 -5.81
N VAL A 127 3.67 -15.92 -4.58
CA VAL A 127 4.34 -14.87 -3.79
C VAL A 127 5.76 -14.69 -4.33
N ASN A 128 6.06 -13.50 -4.83
CA ASN A 128 7.33 -13.16 -5.48
C ASN A 128 8.20 -12.19 -4.68
N GLY A 129 7.74 -11.75 -3.52
CA GLY A 129 8.50 -10.86 -2.65
C GLY A 129 7.83 -10.64 -1.30
N VAL A 130 8.63 -10.19 -0.34
CA VAL A 130 8.18 -9.76 0.98
C VAL A 130 8.72 -8.36 1.26
N VAL A 131 7.83 -7.45 1.66
CA VAL A 131 8.19 -6.10 2.13
C VAL A 131 8.06 -6.08 3.64
N VAL A 132 9.17 -5.85 4.34
CA VAL A 132 9.20 -5.76 5.79
C VAL A 132 9.09 -4.30 6.22
N GLY A 133 7.96 -3.96 6.80
CA GLY A 133 7.61 -2.60 7.20
C GLY A 133 7.13 -1.73 6.03
N ASN A 134 6.28 -0.78 6.35
CA ASN A 134 5.86 0.30 5.46
C ASN A 134 6.00 1.62 6.20
N GLU A 135 6.86 2.50 5.71
CA GLU A 135 7.16 3.80 6.33
C GLU A 135 7.59 3.72 7.82
N THR A 136 8.02 2.56 8.28
CA THR A 136 8.27 2.24 9.69
C THR A 136 9.25 3.21 10.34
N ILE A 137 10.33 3.57 9.64
CA ILE A 137 11.31 4.54 10.14
C ILE A 137 10.74 5.96 10.10
N TYR A 138 10.04 6.33 9.03
CA TYR A 138 9.42 7.64 8.90
C TYR A 138 8.38 7.90 10.00
N ARG A 139 7.59 6.89 10.37
CA ARG A 139 6.63 6.96 11.47
C ARG A 139 7.26 6.88 12.86
N GLY A 140 8.59 6.68 12.96
CA GLY A 140 9.28 6.53 14.24
C GLY A 140 8.87 5.27 15.02
N GLU A 141 8.50 4.21 14.32
CA GLU A 141 8.00 2.96 14.92
C GLU A 141 9.14 2.03 15.32
N GLN A 142 10.23 2.02 14.55
CA GLN A 142 11.43 1.22 14.80
C GLN A 142 12.70 2.02 14.50
N LYS A 143 13.83 1.54 15.02
CA LYS A 143 15.16 1.97 14.59
C LYS A 143 15.56 1.25 13.31
N VAL A 144 16.48 1.85 12.56
CA VAL A 144 16.97 1.27 11.30
C VAL A 144 17.59 -0.12 11.52
N GLU A 145 18.38 -0.27 12.60
CA GLU A 145 19.08 -1.49 12.95
C GLU A 145 18.09 -2.64 13.21
N ASP A 146 17.04 -2.36 13.99
CA ASP A 146 16.01 -3.33 14.36
C ASP A 146 15.25 -3.79 13.10
N LEU A 147 14.90 -2.86 12.22
CA LEU A 147 14.21 -3.18 10.95
C LEU A 147 15.13 -4.03 10.04
N ILE A 148 16.43 -3.73 9.97
CA ILE A 148 17.39 -4.53 9.21
C ILE A 148 17.43 -5.98 9.73
N ASP A 149 17.38 -6.18 11.04
CA ASP A 149 17.41 -7.53 11.61
C ASP A 149 16.13 -8.32 11.31
N LEU A 150 14.97 -7.67 11.31
CA LEU A 150 13.72 -8.29 10.82
C LEU A 150 13.82 -8.68 9.34
N ILE A 151 14.38 -7.83 8.49
CA ILE A 151 14.61 -8.13 7.06
C ILE A 151 15.54 -9.34 6.90
N LYS A 152 16.63 -9.44 7.67
CA LYS A 152 17.55 -10.58 7.64
C LYS A 152 16.87 -11.89 8.03
N ARG A 153 15.91 -11.86 8.96
CA ARG A 153 15.13 -13.05 9.35
C ARG A 153 14.28 -13.56 8.21
N VAL A 154 13.63 -12.66 7.47
CA VAL A 154 12.77 -13.03 6.32
C VAL A 154 13.58 -13.59 5.15
N LYS A 155 14.86 -13.22 5.02
CA LYS A 155 15.73 -13.70 3.94
C LYS A 155 16.31 -15.11 4.15
N LYS A 156 16.19 -15.68 5.34
CA LYS A 156 16.65 -17.04 5.68
C LYS A 156 15.63 -18.09 5.22
#